data_aed5cc0a0bf73a12171623ce8d8ad4af
#
_entry.id   aed5cc0a0bf73a12171623ce8d8ad4af
#
_cell.length_a   1.000
_cell.length_b   1.000
_cell.length_c   1.000
_cell.angle_alpha   90.00
_cell.angle_beta   90.00
_cell.angle_gamma   90.00
#
_symmetry.space_group_name_H-M   'P 1'
#
loop_
_entity.id
_entity.type
_entity.pdbx_description
1 polymer ?
#
loop_
_entity_poly.entity_id
_entity_poly.type
_entity_poly.pdbx_seq_one_letter_code
_entity_poly.pdbx_strand_id
1 'polypeptide(L)'
;MPLLMALGARLPDRHAGLRNNVLHYLEEENGHDDWILNDIEAAGGDRHAAARSTPNVETEAMVAYAWDTIMRRNPISFFGMVFVLEGSSAALALRGADAIQNALGLPDGAFSYLRSHGTLDQEHVKDLANILNSLSDPEDRAALAALRRYLRWTY
;
A
#
# COMPACT_ATOMS: atom_id res chain seq x y z
N MET A 1 -5.83 -0.40 -6.55
CA MET A 1 -6.21 -1.46 -7.53
C MET A 1 -5.47 -1.36 -8.88
N PRO A 2 -5.53 -0.25 -9.69
CA PRO A 2 -4.92 -0.23 -11.04
C PRO A 2 -3.40 -0.51 -11.08
N LEU A 3 -2.64 -0.05 -10.09
CA LEU A 3 -1.19 -0.33 -10.00
C LEU A 3 -0.89 -1.82 -9.82
N LEU A 4 -1.65 -2.53 -8.98
CA LEU A 4 -1.50 -3.98 -8.77
C LEU A 4 -1.87 -4.77 -10.02
N MET A 5 -2.94 -4.37 -10.73
CA MET A 5 -3.31 -4.99 -12.01
C MET A 5 -2.20 -4.81 -13.06
N ALA A 6 -1.66 -3.59 -13.17
CA ALA A 6 -0.55 -3.30 -14.07
C ALA A 6 0.72 -4.08 -13.67
N LEU A 7 1.02 -4.18 -12.38
CA LEU A 7 2.11 -5.00 -11.86
C LEU A 7 1.98 -6.45 -12.29
N GLY A 8 0.83 -7.08 -12.03
CA GLY A 8 0.56 -8.47 -12.42
C GLY A 8 0.73 -8.72 -13.92
N ALA A 9 0.24 -7.79 -14.76
CA ALA A 9 0.39 -7.86 -16.21
C ALA A 9 1.83 -7.68 -16.70
N ARG A 10 2.68 -7.00 -15.95
CA ARG A 10 4.08 -6.70 -16.32
C ARG A 10 5.09 -7.69 -15.76
N LEU A 11 4.71 -8.51 -14.79
CA LEU A 11 5.58 -9.54 -14.25
C LEU A 11 5.94 -10.57 -15.34
N PRO A 12 7.22 -10.85 -15.61
CA PRO A 12 7.65 -11.87 -16.57
C PRO A 12 7.25 -13.27 -16.11
N ASP A 13 7.21 -14.23 -17.04
CA ASP A 13 6.74 -15.61 -16.77
C ASP A 13 7.56 -16.34 -15.70
N ARG A 14 8.84 -16.02 -15.56
CA ARG A 14 9.68 -16.56 -14.46
C ARG A 14 9.17 -16.20 -13.07
N HIS A 15 8.29 -15.21 -12.98
CA HIS A 15 7.64 -14.77 -11.74
C HIS A 15 6.17 -15.15 -11.64
N ALA A 16 5.76 -16.28 -12.21
CA ALA A 16 4.37 -16.76 -12.13
C ALA A 16 3.88 -16.89 -10.67
N GLY A 17 4.73 -17.29 -9.73
CA GLY A 17 4.41 -17.34 -8.30
C GLY A 17 4.08 -15.95 -7.73
N LEU A 18 4.88 -14.93 -8.06
CA LEU A 18 4.60 -13.54 -7.66
C LEU A 18 3.29 -13.01 -8.26
N ARG A 19 2.98 -13.40 -9.50
CA ARG A 19 1.72 -13.03 -10.14
C ARG A 19 0.52 -13.59 -9.41
N ASN A 20 0.59 -14.84 -8.92
CA ASN A 20 -0.46 -15.43 -8.10
C ASN A 20 -0.64 -14.67 -6.77
N ASN A 21 0.47 -14.25 -6.14
CA ASN A 21 0.39 -13.44 -4.93
C ASN A 21 -0.23 -12.06 -5.19
N VAL A 22 0.06 -11.44 -6.34
CA VAL A 22 -0.60 -10.18 -6.74
C VAL A 22 -2.10 -10.38 -6.93
N LEU A 23 -2.54 -11.51 -7.47
CA LEU A 23 -3.97 -11.82 -7.62
C LEU A 23 -4.65 -11.96 -6.24
N HIS A 24 -4.01 -12.68 -5.32
CA HIS A 24 -4.52 -12.82 -3.95
C HIS A 24 -4.61 -11.46 -3.25
N TYR A 25 -3.56 -10.67 -3.34
CA TYR A 25 -3.51 -9.33 -2.77
C TYR A 25 -4.58 -8.38 -3.38
N LEU A 26 -4.88 -8.54 -4.68
CA LEU A 26 -5.98 -7.81 -5.33
C LEU A 26 -7.35 -8.17 -4.75
N GLU A 27 -7.58 -9.45 -4.42
CA GLU A 27 -8.81 -9.92 -3.81
C GLU A 27 -8.97 -9.33 -2.39
N GLU A 28 -7.89 -9.32 -1.60
CA GLU A 28 -7.90 -8.80 -0.24
C GLU A 28 -8.10 -7.28 -0.20
N GLU A 29 -7.42 -6.52 -1.07
CA GLU A 29 -7.49 -5.06 -1.09
C GLU A 29 -8.74 -4.49 -1.77
N ASN A 30 -9.57 -5.35 -2.34
CA ASN A 30 -10.76 -4.87 -3.05
C ASN A 30 -11.81 -4.30 -2.10
N GLY A 31 -12.09 -3.01 -2.23
CA GLY A 31 -13.08 -2.29 -1.43
C GLY A 31 -12.51 -1.60 -0.17
N HIS A 32 -11.21 -1.71 0.12
CA HIS A 32 -10.62 -1.03 1.27
C HIS A 32 -10.64 0.51 1.14
N ASP A 33 -10.72 1.05 -0.06
CA ASP A 33 -10.93 2.47 -0.30
C ASP A 33 -12.29 2.97 0.23
N ASP A 34 -13.32 2.13 0.18
CA ASP A 34 -14.62 2.45 0.78
C ASP A 34 -14.54 2.58 2.30
N TRP A 35 -13.66 1.85 2.98
CA TRP A 35 -13.47 1.98 4.41
C TRP A 35 -12.96 3.37 4.80
N ILE A 36 -12.02 3.93 4.03
CA ILE A 36 -11.54 5.30 4.25
C ILE A 36 -12.67 6.31 4.09
N LEU A 37 -13.51 6.15 3.08
CA LEU A 37 -14.65 7.04 2.85
C LEU A 37 -15.70 6.93 3.97
N ASN A 38 -15.92 5.73 4.48
CA ASN A 38 -16.81 5.51 5.65
C ASN A 38 -16.23 6.13 6.92
N ASP A 39 -14.91 6.02 7.15
CA ASP A 39 -14.24 6.63 8.29
C ASP A 39 -14.32 8.16 8.24
N ILE A 40 -14.17 8.75 7.06
CA ILE A 40 -14.33 10.21 6.85
C ILE A 40 -15.76 10.65 7.18
N GLU A 41 -16.76 9.90 6.73
CA GLU A 41 -18.17 10.19 7.04
C GLU A 41 -18.46 10.06 8.54
N ALA A 42 -17.95 9.01 9.18
CA ALA A 42 -18.08 8.80 10.62
C ALA A 42 -17.39 9.90 11.44
N ALA A 43 -16.31 10.47 10.92
CA ALA A 43 -15.63 11.64 11.50
C ALA A 43 -16.37 12.97 11.26
N GLY A 44 -17.51 12.96 10.54
CA GLY A 44 -18.30 14.16 10.20
C GLY A 44 -17.88 14.87 8.92
N GLY A 45 -17.02 14.25 8.10
CA GLY A 45 -16.60 14.76 6.80
C GLY A 45 -17.57 14.40 5.66
N ASP A 46 -17.34 14.99 4.49
CA ASP A 46 -18.10 14.68 3.26
C ASP A 46 -17.38 13.60 2.45
N ARG A 47 -17.87 12.34 2.49
CA ARG A 47 -17.30 11.22 1.75
C ARG A 47 -17.30 11.45 0.23
N HIS A 48 -18.32 12.15 -0.30
CA HIS A 48 -18.42 12.41 -1.73
C HIS A 48 -17.44 13.50 -2.18
N ALA A 49 -17.21 14.50 -1.35
CA ALA A 49 -16.17 15.49 -1.61
C ALA A 49 -14.77 14.84 -1.53
N ALA A 50 -14.53 13.98 -0.53
CA ALA A 50 -13.28 13.24 -0.39
C ALA A 50 -13.01 12.34 -1.60
N ALA A 51 -13.99 11.56 -2.06
CA ALA A 51 -13.86 10.68 -3.22
C ALA A 51 -13.53 11.42 -4.54
N ARG A 52 -13.88 12.70 -4.63
CA ARG A 52 -13.61 13.55 -5.82
C ARG A 52 -12.46 14.53 -5.61
N SER A 53 -11.82 14.49 -4.46
CA SER A 53 -10.71 15.40 -4.17
C SER A 53 -9.49 15.11 -5.06
N THR A 54 -8.74 16.16 -5.37
CA THR A 54 -7.45 16.03 -6.03
C THR A 54 -6.40 15.73 -4.97
N PRO A 55 -5.55 14.72 -5.16
CA PRO A 55 -4.42 14.46 -4.27
C PRO A 55 -3.46 15.65 -4.20
N ASN A 56 -2.68 15.74 -3.14
CA ASN A 56 -1.57 16.69 -3.09
C ASN A 56 -0.44 16.24 -4.05
N VAL A 57 0.48 17.16 -4.36
CA VAL A 57 1.54 16.92 -5.34
C VAL A 57 2.48 15.77 -4.94
N GLU A 58 2.69 15.57 -3.65
CA GLU A 58 3.52 14.49 -3.12
C GLU A 58 2.89 13.12 -3.40
N THR A 59 1.59 12.99 -3.16
CA THR A 59 0.84 11.76 -3.47
C THR A 59 0.79 11.50 -4.97
N GLU A 60 0.54 12.53 -5.79
CA GLU A 60 0.58 12.40 -7.25
C GLU A 60 1.97 11.95 -7.73
N ALA A 61 3.05 12.55 -7.21
CA ALA A 61 4.41 12.19 -7.56
C ALA A 61 4.75 10.74 -7.16
N MET A 62 4.31 10.30 -5.98
CA MET A 62 4.49 8.91 -5.53
C MET A 62 3.78 7.92 -6.46
N VAL A 63 2.53 8.20 -6.81
CA VAL A 63 1.75 7.36 -7.73
C VAL A 63 2.35 7.36 -9.12
N ALA A 64 2.76 8.53 -9.65
CA ALA A 64 3.43 8.64 -10.94
C ALA A 64 4.75 7.85 -10.98
N TYR A 65 5.54 7.89 -9.90
CA TYR A 65 6.77 7.11 -9.78
C TYR A 65 6.48 5.60 -9.74
N ALA A 66 5.41 5.18 -9.06
CA ALA A 66 4.97 3.78 -9.05
C ALA A 66 4.61 3.30 -10.47
N TRP A 67 3.84 4.10 -11.22
CA TRP A 67 3.54 3.82 -12.62
C TRP A 67 4.79 3.76 -13.50
N ASP A 68 5.71 4.71 -13.37
CA ASP A 68 6.99 4.70 -14.09
C ASP A 68 7.79 3.43 -13.78
N THR A 69 7.83 3.03 -12.52
CA THR A 69 8.54 1.84 -12.06
C THR A 69 7.96 0.57 -12.69
N ILE A 70 6.64 0.41 -12.66
CA ILE A 70 5.95 -0.77 -13.19
C ILE A 70 6.08 -0.82 -14.73
N MET A 71 5.86 0.30 -15.41
CA MET A 71 5.70 0.31 -16.86
C MET A 71 7.03 0.40 -17.63
N ARG A 72 8.04 1.06 -17.08
CA ARG A 72 9.29 1.38 -17.79
C ARG A 72 10.55 0.83 -17.14
N ARG A 73 10.47 0.29 -15.91
CA ARG A 73 11.63 -0.27 -15.19
C ARG A 73 11.38 -1.73 -14.86
N ASN A 74 12.12 -2.27 -13.89
CA ASN A 74 11.85 -3.60 -13.37
C ASN A 74 10.63 -3.54 -12.41
N PRO A 75 9.50 -4.19 -12.75
CA PRO A 75 8.27 -4.14 -11.95
C PRO A 75 8.45 -4.68 -10.53
N ILE A 76 9.45 -5.52 -10.28
CA ILE A 76 9.78 -6.02 -8.93
C ILE A 76 10.06 -4.88 -7.95
N SER A 77 10.58 -3.74 -8.41
CA SER A 77 10.80 -2.55 -7.55
C SER A 77 9.54 -2.03 -6.89
N PHE A 78 8.35 -2.28 -7.46
CA PHE A 78 7.09 -1.84 -6.86
C PHE A 78 6.79 -2.53 -5.53
N PHE A 79 7.20 -3.78 -5.36
CA PHE A 79 7.06 -4.47 -4.07
C PHE A 79 7.81 -3.76 -2.93
N GLY A 80 8.81 -2.96 -3.27
CA GLY A 80 9.47 -2.08 -2.29
C GLY A 80 8.53 -1.01 -1.74
N MET A 81 7.65 -0.42 -2.56
CA MET A 81 6.61 0.51 -2.10
C MET A 81 5.60 -0.21 -1.21
N VAL A 82 5.11 -1.37 -1.65
CA VAL A 82 4.15 -2.18 -0.88
C VAL A 82 4.74 -2.50 0.50
N PHE A 83 5.99 -2.97 0.56
CA PHE A 83 6.67 -3.29 1.81
C PHE A 83 6.78 -2.10 2.77
N VAL A 84 7.01 -0.87 2.25
CA VAL A 84 7.06 0.34 3.08
C VAL A 84 5.68 0.70 3.62
N LEU A 85 4.66 0.69 2.77
CA LEU A 85 3.30 1.07 3.16
C LEU A 85 2.75 0.10 4.20
N GLU A 86 2.81 -1.21 3.93
CA GLU A 86 2.38 -2.27 4.84
C GLU A 86 3.18 -2.25 6.15
N GLY A 87 4.52 -2.14 6.06
CA GLY A 87 5.38 -2.10 7.24
C GLY A 87 5.13 -0.87 8.11
N SER A 88 4.84 0.28 7.51
CA SER A 88 4.48 1.50 8.24
C SER A 88 3.12 1.35 8.91
N SER A 89 2.15 0.77 8.21
CA SER A 89 0.82 0.51 8.74
C SER A 89 0.88 -0.48 9.90
N ALA A 90 1.49 -1.64 9.72
CA ALA A 90 1.67 -2.64 10.77
C ALA A 90 2.34 -2.08 12.04
N ALA A 91 3.28 -1.13 11.88
CA ALA A 91 4.00 -0.53 13.01
C ALA A 91 3.26 0.63 13.69
N LEU A 92 2.47 1.41 12.95
CA LEU A 92 2.00 2.72 13.39
C LEU A 92 0.48 2.89 13.42
N ALA A 93 -0.28 2.15 12.60
CA ALA A 93 -1.70 2.45 12.38
C ALA A 93 -2.54 2.38 13.66
N LEU A 94 -2.37 1.35 14.48
CA LEU A 94 -3.13 1.23 15.75
C LEU A 94 -2.82 2.38 16.71
N ARG A 95 -1.54 2.70 16.90
CA ARG A 95 -1.13 3.81 17.77
C ARG A 95 -1.57 5.16 17.21
N GLY A 96 -1.52 5.31 15.88
CA GLY A 96 -2.02 6.50 15.19
C GLY A 96 -3.51 6.69 15.40
N ALA A 97 -4.31 5.62 15.22
CA ALA A 97 -5.74 5.65 15.46
C ALA A 97 -6.07 6.08 16.90
N ASP A 98 -5.42 5.47 17.89
CA ASP A 98 -5.64 5.79 19.30
C ASP A 98 -5.23 7.24 19.64
N ALA A 99 -4.11 7.70 19.12
CA ALA A 99 -3.63 9.07 19.35
C ALA A 99 -4.58 10.11 18.75
N ILE A 100 -5.04 9.90 17.51
CA ILE A 100 -5.98 10.81 16.84
C ILE A 100 -7.34 10.79 17.53
N GLN A 101 -7.84 9.60 17.87
CA GLN A 101 -9.10 9.46 18.57
C GLN A 101 -9.12 10.20 19.91
N ASN A 102 -8.07 10.01 20.72
CA ASN A 102 -7.94 10.68 22.00
C ASN A 102 -7.79 12.21 21.88
N ALA A 103 -7.07 12.67 20.86
CA ALA A 103 -6.83 14.10 20.65
C ALA A 103 -8.06 14.85 20.14
N LEU A 104 -8.89 14.21 19.30
CA LEU A 104 -9.99 14.86 18.61
C LEU A 104 -11.39 14.42 19.13
N GLY A 105 -11.48 13.39 19.98
CA GLY A 105 -12.74 12.86 20.47
C GLY A 105 -13.64 12.25 19.40
N LEU A 106 -13.04 11.70 18.33
CA LEU A 106 -13.79 11.11 17.23
C LEU A 106 -14.39 9.75 17.63
N PRO A 107 -15.52 9.35 17.02
CA PRO A 107 -16.14 8.06 17.29
C PRO A 107 -15.28 6.89 16.79
N ASP A 108 -15.45 5.71 17.39
CA ASP A 108 -14.73 4.48 17.01
C ASP A 108 -14.86 4.15 15.52
N GLY A 109 -16.02 4.40 14.93
CA GLY A 109 -16.30 4.16 13.52
C GLY A 109 -15.48 5.01 12.54
N ALA A 110 -14.74 6.03 13.03
CA ALA A 110 -13.85 6.84 12.19
C ALA A 110 -12.45 6.24 12.00
N PHE A 111 -12.21 4.99 12.45
CA PHE A 111 -10.89 4.37 12.47
C PHE A 111 -10.89 2.92 11.94
N SER A 112 -11.92 2.52 11.19
CA SER A 112 -12.04 1.15 10.70
C SER A 112 -10.86 0.77 9.80
N TYR A 113 -10.45 1.66 8.90
CA TYR A 113 -9.30 1.45 8.02
C TYR A 113 -7.99 1.27 8.81
N LEU A 114 -7.66 2.23 9.67
CA LEU A 114 -6.40 2.18 10.42
C LEU A 114 -6.32 0.96 11.35
N ARG A 115 -7.43 0.61 12.00
CA ARG A 115 -7.46 -0.52 12.95
C ARG A 115 -7.38 -1.87 12.24
N SER A 116 -8.06 -2.02 11.10
CA SER A 116 -8.01 -3.24 10.30
C SER A 116 -6.61 -3.44 9.72
N HIS A 117 -6.03 -2.43 9.06
CA HIS A 117 -4.71 -2.52 8.46
C HIS A 117 -3.60 -2.68 9.50
N GLY A 118 -3.69 -2.02 10.65
CA GLY A 118 -2.72 -2.25 11.74
C GLY A 118 -2.65 -3.70 12.23
N THR A 119 -3.66 -4.52 11.92
CA THR A 119 -3.72 -5.95 12.25
C THR A 119 -3.38 -6.83 11.05
N LEU A 120 -4.02 -6.60 9.90
CA LEU A 120 -3.85 -7.39 8.68
C LEU A 120 -2.42 -7.28 8.13
N ASP A 121 -1.87 -6.07 8.08
CA ASP A 121 -0.56 -5.82 7.48
C ASP A 121 0.59 -6.51 8.23
N GLN A 122 0.39 -6.96 9.47
CA GLN A 122 1.40 -7.74 10.19
C GLN A 122 1.69 -9.09 9.53
N GLU A 123 0.68 -9.73 8.93
CA GLU A 123 0.85 -10.99 8.19
C GLU A 123 1.32 -10.71 6.76
N HIS A 124 0.75 -9.71 6.09
CA HIS A 124 1.16 -9.29 4.76
C HIS A 124 2.65 -8.97 4.67
N VAL A 125 3.20 -8.23 5.64
CA VAL A 125 4.64 -7.91 5.70
C VAL A 125 5.50 -9.17 5.80
N LYS A 126 5.08 -10.18 6.58
CA LYS A 126 5.82 -11.43 6.70
C LYS A 126 5.82 -12.21 5.39
N ASP A 127 4.64 -12.33 4.77
CA ASP A 127 4.49 -13.05 3.51
C ASP A 127 5.25 -12.36 2.39
N LEU A 128 5.14 -11.04 2.30
CA LEU A 128 5.91 -10.25 1.36
C LEU A 128 7.43 -10.40 1.59
N ALA A 129 7.89 -10.35 2.84
CA ALA A 129 9.31 -10.56 3.16
C ALA A 129 9.80 -11.95 2.72
N ASN A 130 9.00 -13.00 2.93
CA ASN A 130 9.33 -14.36 2.50
C ASN A 130 9.46 -14.44 0.97
N ILE A 131 8.52 -13.83 0.25
CA ILE A 131 8.51 -13.76 -1.21
C ILE A 131 9.75 -13.01 -1.72
N LEU A 132 10.03 -11.83 -1.18
CA LEU A 132 11.15 -11.01 -1.61
C LEU A 132 12.50 -11.68 -1.32
N ASN A 133 12.61 -12.38 -0.20
CA ASN A 133 13.81 -13.15 0.15
C ASN A 133 14.03 -14.39 -0.75
N SER A 134 13.00 -14.91 -1.38
CA SER A 134 13.09 -16.02 -2.33
C SER A 134 13.62 -15.62 -3.71
N LEU A 135 13.69 -14.33 -4.02
CA LEU A 135 14.20 -13.82 -5.30
C LEU A 135 15.70 -14.08 -5.40
N SER A 136 16.09 -14.85 -6.41
CA SER A 136 17.50 -15.22 -6.66
C SER A 136 18.17 -14.40 -7.77
N ASP A 137 17.39 -13.81 -8.67
CA ASP A 137 17.90 -13.00 -9.78
C ASP A 137 18.57 -11.72 -9.24
N PRO A 138 19.85 -11.46 -9.60
CA PRO A 138 20.56 -10.27 -9.15
C PRO A 138 19.93 -8.95 -9.61
N GLU A 139 19.29 -8.90 -10.78
CA GLU A 139 18.61 -7.71 -11.27
C GLU A 139 17.35 -7.42 -10.45
N ASP A 140 16.59 -8.46 -10.10
CA ASP A 140 15.41 -8.31 -9.27
C ASP A 140 15.78 -7.86 -7.84
N ARG A 141 16.85 -8.43 -7.28
CA ARG A 141 17.38 -8.00 -5.97
C ARG A 141 17.88 -6.56 -5.99
N ALA A 142 18.56 -6.14 -7.06
CA ALA A 142 18.99 -4.77 -7.23
C ALA A 142 17.79 -3.82 -7.39
N ALA A 143 16.73 -4.26 -8.06
CA ALA A 143 15.49 -3.51 -8.22
C ALA A 143 14.79 -3.26 -6.88
N LEU A 144 14.81 -4.22 -5.95
CA LEU A 144 14.29 -4.02 -4.58
C LEU A 144 15.06 -2.95 -3.81
N ALA A 145 16.33 -2.72 -4.08
CA ALA A 145 17.10 -1.64 -3.47
C ALA A 145 16.55 -0.25 -3.82
N ALA A 146 15.71 -0.13 -4.85
CA ALA A 146 14.95 1.09 -5.15
C ALA A 146 13.94 1.46 -4.04
N LEU A 147 13.63 0.53 -3.12
CA LEU A 147 12.90 0.76 -1.87
C LEU A 147 13.30 2.07 -1.16
N ARG A 148 14.59 2.37 -1.11
CA ARG A 148 15.12 3.61 -0.52
C ARG A 148 14.56 4.89 -1.16
N ARG A 149 14.07 4.82 -2.39
CA ARG A 149 13.48 5.97 -3.09
C ARG A 149 12.05 6.22 -2.62
N TYR A 150 11.29 5.16 -2.33
CA TYR A 150 9.95 5.30 -1.77
C TYR A 150 10.00 5.86 -0.34
N LEU A 151 10.97 5.42 0.47
CA LEU A 151 11.18 5.97 1.82
C LEU A 151 11.36 7.49 1.86
N ARG A 152 11.90 8.09 0.80
CA ARG A 152 12.05 9.55 0.70
C ARG A 152 10.74 10.30 0.46
N TRP A 153 9.68 9.61 0.05
CA TRP A 153 8.38 10.20 -0.20
C TRP A 153 7.40 10.02 0.97
N THR A 154 7.74 9.11 1.92
CA THR A 154 6.89 8.78 3.06
C THR A 154 7.36 9.42 4.37
N TYR A 155 8.52 10.04 4.39
CA TYR A 155 9.14 10.77 5.49
C TYR A 155 9.78 12.05 4.96
#